data_4169af091cb85fa77fcd327160070678
#
_entry.id   4169af091cb85fa77fcd327160070678
#
_cell.length_a   1.000
_cell.length_b   1.000
_cell.length_c   1.000
_cell.angle_alpha   90.00
_cell.angle_beta   90.00
_cell.angle_gamma   90.00
#
_symmetry.space_group_name_H-M   'P 1'
#
loop_
_entity.id
_entity.type
_entity.pdbx_description
1 polymer ?
#
loop_
_entity_poly.entity_id
_entity_poly.type
_entity_poly.pdbx_seq_one_letter_code
_entity_poly.pdbx_strand_id
1 'polypeptide(L)'
;MGRPRKPLAVQEQSGRRHISTAERERRLASEARLAGPGEKLDPPGYLTTKVQRERFRSIVALLRSASPMLCTEPDLDAVACYVMEEAEYLSATNDLKAYRRNKRADINPNVLAKYQALKNSAFKCVTEAARAIGLTVDSRLKFDLKEPEEEADEFADMGDL
;
A
#
# COMPACT_ATOMS: atom_id res chain seq x y z
N MET A 1 2.17 22.79 -7.29
CA MET A 1 2.92 21.51 -7.42
C MET A 1 2.28 20.71 -8.54
N GLY A 2 3.08 20.16 -9.48
CA GLY A 2 2.57 19.32 -10.56
C GLY A 2 2.10 17.96 -10.03
N ARG A 3 1.10 17.36 -10.68
CA ARG A 3 0.62 16.02 -10.35
C ARG A 3 1.76 14.99 -10.49
N PRO A 4 1.96 14.08 -9.53
CA PRO A 4 3.00 13.06 -9.64
C PRO A 4 2.81 12.21 -10.92
N ARG A 5 3.93 11.85 -11.55
CA ARG A 5 3.92 11.05 -12.78
C ARG A 5 3.45 9.62 -12.45
N LYS A 6 2.62 9.06 -13.33
CA LYS A 6 2.21 7.66 -13.24
C LYS A 6 3.33 6.75 -13.77
N PRO A 7 3.48 5.52 -13.23
CA PRO A 7 4.38 4.51 -13.80
C PRO A 7 4.10 4.28 -15.30
N LEU A 8 5.16 3.92 -16.05
CA LEU A 8 5.07 3.76 -17.50
C LEU A 8 4.02 2.70 -17.90
N ALA A 9 4.02 1.54 -17.23
CA ALA A 9 3.06 0.48 -17.48
C ALA A 9 1.60 0.95 -17.35
N VAL A 10 1.31 1.76 -16.31
CA VAL A 10 -0.02 2.35 -16.06
C VAL A 10 -0.40 3.34 -17.18
N GLN A 11 0.57 4.05 -17.72
CA GLN A 11 0.31 5.03 -18.78
C GLN A 11 0.12 4.36 -20.13
N GLU A 12 0.89 3.31 -20.44
CA GLU A 12 0.75 2.52 -21.69
C GLU A 12 -0.60 1.81 -21.76
N GLN A 13 -1.07 1.23 -20.65
CA GLN A 13 -2.38 0.58 -20.60
C GLN A 13 -3.55 1.60 -20.73
N SER A 14 -3.36 2.83 -20.29
CA SER A 14 -4.43 3.84 -20.42
C SER A 14 -4.65 4.34 -21.85
N GLY A 15 -3.78 3.98 -22.82
CA GLY A 15 -3.89 4.31 -24.24
C GLY A 15 -3.93 5.81 -24.61
N ARG A 16 -4.05 6.69 -23.60
CA ARG A 16 -4.35 8.12 -23.77
C ARG A 16 -3.23 8.97 -24.37
N ARG A 17 -2.02 8.44 -24.47
CA ARG A 17 -0.87 9.20 -24.99
C ARG A 17 0.10 8.28 -25.69
N HIS A 18 0.36 8.55 -26.93
CA HIS A 18 1.46 7.93 -27.66
C HIS A 18 2.80 8.35 -27.03
N ILE A 19 3.58 7.37 -26.58
CA ILE A 19 4.91 7.57 -26.01
C ILE A 19 5.91 7.13 -27.06
N SER A 20 6.86 7.99 -27.40
CA SER A 20 7.93 7.65 -28.33
C SER A 20 8.85 6.58 -27.73
N THR A 21 9.47 5.75 -28.59
CA THR A 21 10.40 4.70 -28.14
C THR A 21 11.50 5.24 -27.25
N ALA A 22 12.08 6.39 -27.60
CA ALA A 22 13.13 7.03 -26.83
C ALA A 22 12.64 7.51 -25.45
N GLU A 23 11.42 8.05 -25.34
CA GLU A 23 10.82 8.41 -24.05
C GLU A 23 10.52 7.19 -23.19
N ARG A 24 10.02 6.12 -23.82
CA ARG A 24 9.76 4.83 -23.17
C ARG A 24 11.02 4.25 -22.54
N GLU A 25 12.11 4.16 -23.30
CA GLU A 25 13.40 3.65 -22.81
C GLU A 25 13.95 4.50 -21.66
N ARG A 26 13.89 5.83 -21.79
CA ARG A 26 14.33 6.74 -20.73
C ARG A 26 13.54 6.55 -19.44
N ARG A 27 12.23 6.34 -19.55
CA ARG A 27 11.35 6.11 -18.38
C ARG A 27 11.62 4.75 -17.75
N LEU A 28 11.73 3.69 -18.54
CA LEU A 28 12.09 2.37 -18.02
C LEU A 28 13.41 2.40 -17.26
N ALA A 29 14.43 3.04 -17.82
CA ALA A 29 15.71 3.20 -17.15
C ALA A 29 15.62 4.05 -15.85
N SER A 30 14.76 5.05 -15.82
CA SER A 30 14.51 5.85 -14.63
C SER A 30 13.77 5.07 -13.55
N GLU A 31 12.72 4.35 -13.92
CA GLU A 31 11.93 3.52 -13.00
C GLU A 31 12.77 2.37 -12.45
N ALA A 32 13.58 1.71 -13.28
CA ALA A 32 14.51 0.68 -12.85
C ALA A 32 15.55 1.20 -11.83
N ARG A 33 16.06 2.42 -12.01
CA ARG A 33 16.95 3.04 -11.00
C ARG A 33 16.26 3.35 -9.69
N LEU A 34 15.00 3.77 -9.74
CA LEU A 34 14.22 4.05 -8.53
C LEU A 34 13.81 2.76 -7.79
N ALA A 35 13.59 1.69 -8.53
CA ALA A 35 13.26 0.39 -7.96
C ALA A 35 14.45 -0.26 -7.22
N GLY A 36 15.66 0.19 -7.48
CA GLY A 36 16.87 -0.42 -6.91
C GLY A 36 17.15 -1.82 -7.48
N PRO A 37 18.17 -2.53 -6.99
CA PRO A 37 18.56 -3.85 -7.50
C PRO A 37 17.52 -4.96 -7.32
N GLY A 38 16.54 -4.77 -6.45
CA GLY A 38 15.32 -5.59 -6.36
C GLY A 38 15.47 -7.06 -5.93
N GLU A 39 16.66 -7.50 -5.57
CA GLU A 39 16.94 -8.91 -5.32
C GLU A 39 16.76 -9.34 -3.85
N LYS A 40 16.96 -8.42 -2.90
CA LYS A 40 16.91 -8.74 -1.47
C LYS A 40 15.66 -8.14 -0.82
N LEU A 41 14.62 -8.96 -0.69
CA LEU A 41 13.36 -8.61 -0.05
C LEU A 41 13.25 -9.23 1.35
N ASP A 42 14.37 -9.29 2.05
CA ASP A 42 14.41 -9.83 3.41
C ASP A 42 13.88 -8.83 4.43
N PRO A 43 13.26 -9.33 5.51
CA PRO A 43 12.79 -8.46 6.59
C PRO A 43 13.97 -7.73 7.25
N PRO A 44 13.83 -6.41 7.48
CA PRO A 44 14.84 -5.63 8.18
C PRO A 44 15.18 -6.21 9.57
N GLY A 45 16.44 -6.03 10.01
CA GLY A 45 16.95 -6.61 11.25
C GLY A 45 16.23 -6.16 12.52
N TYR A 46 15.58 -4.99 12.49
CA TYR A 46 14.82 -4.47 13.62
C TYR A 46 13.45 -5.14 13.80
N LEU A 47 12.96 -5.94 12.84
CA LEU A 47 11.85 -6.85 13.07
C LEU A 47 12.35 -8.07 13.86
N THR A 48 12.28 -8.00 15.19
CA THR A 48 12.94 -8.97 16.08
C THR A 48 12.15 -10.25 16.24
N THR A 49 10.82 -10.23 16.17
CA THR A 49 9.97 -11.40 16.41
C THR A 49 9.75 -12.22 15.13
N LYS A 50 9.63 -13.56 15.32
CA LYS A 50 9.30 -14.47 14.23
C LYS A 50 7.97 -14.07 13.55
N VAL A 51 6.96 -13.70 14.34
CA VAL A 51 5.63 -13.31 13.84
C VAL A 51 5.72 -12.08 12.95
N GLN A 52 6.47 -11.05 13.36
CA GLN A 52 6.67 -9.85 12.54
C GLN A 52 7.36 -10.17 11.21
N ARG A 53 8.41 -11.01 11.24
CA ARG A 53 9.12 -11.40 10.01
C ARG A 53 8.25 -12.22 9.06
N GLU A 54 7.45 -13.15 9.58
CA GLU A 54 6.49 -13.92 8.77
C GLU A 54 5.41 -13.00 8.18
N ARG A 55 4.90 -12.09 8.98
CA ARG A 55 3.90 -11.11 8.52
C ARG A 55 4.47 -10.21 7.43
N PHE A 56 5.70 -9.71 7.61
CA PHE A 56 6.42 -8.94 6.60
C PHE A 56 6.50 -9.68 5.26
N ARG A 57 7.00 -10.93 5.28
CA ARG A 57 7.10 -11.74 4.05
C ARG A 57 5.74 -11.95 3.38
N SER A 58 4.71 -12.19 4.16
CA SER A 58 3.34 -12.35 3.65
C SER A 58 2.85 -11.09 2.93
N ILE A 59 3.13 -9.90 3.46
CA ILE A 59 2.73 -8.64 2.85
C ILE A 59 3.53 -8.34 1.58
N VAL A 60 4.85 -8.55 1.62
CA VAL A 60 5.71 -8.41 0.43
C VAL A 60 5.22 -9.33 -0.69
N ALA A 61 4.92 -10.60 -0.39
CA ALA A 61 4.40 -11.54 -1.35
C ALA A 61 3.04 -11.09 -1.93
N LEU A 62 2.15 -10.57 -1.08
CA LEU A 62 0.84 -10.04 -1.50
C LEU A 62 0.98 -8.83 -2.44
N LEU A 63 1.83 -7.87 -2.08
CA LEU A 63 2.06 -6.68 -2.92
C LEU A 63 2.65 -7.06 -4.27
N ARG A 64 3.64 -7.95 -4.28
CA ARG A 64 4.29 -8.40 -5.53
C ARG A 64 3.40 -9.29 -6.40
N SER A 65 2.46 -10.01 -5.81
CA SER A 65 1.49 -10.78 -6.59
C SER A 65 0.52 -9.89 -7.36
N ALA A 66 0.24 -8.68 -6.85
CA ALA A 66 -0.57 -7.69 -7.55
C ALA A 66 0.25 -6.96 -8.63
N SER A 67 1.48 -6.57 -8.35
CA SER A 67 2.45 -6.06 -9.31
C SER A 67 3.86 -6.08 -8.73
N PRO A 68 4.88 -6.55 -9.49
CA PRO A 68 6.28 -6.49 -9.05
C PRO A 68 6.76 -5.09 -8.67
N MET A 69 6.13 -4.05 -9.22
CA MET A 69 6.46 -2.63 -8.96
C MET A 69 5.85 -2.08 -7.68
N LEU A 70 4.91 -2.81 -7.03
CA LEU A 70 4.27 -2.34 -5.80
C LEU A 70 5.11 -2.55 -4.54
N CYS A 71 6.17 -3.34 -4.61
CA CYS A 71 7.09 -3.51 -3.51
C CYS A 71 8.50 -3.76 -4.06
N THR A 72 9.33 -2.77 -3.93
CA THR A 72 10.74 -2.77 -4.31
C THR A 72 11.62 -2.64 -3.07
N GLU A 73 12.93 -2.78 -3.20
CA GLU A 73 13.86 -2.69 -2.06
C GLU A 73 13.71 -1.40 -1.23
N PRO A 74 13.54 -0.19 -1.84
CA PRO A 74 13.27 1.04 -1.09
C PRO A 74 11.96 1.03 -0.27
N ASP A 75 11.00 0.16 -0.60
CA ASP A 75 9.70 0.11 0.07
C ASP A 75 9.69 -0.79 1.31
N LEU A 76 10.76 -1.57 1.54
CA LEU A 76 10.81 -2.57 2.60
C LEU A 76 10.65 -1.97 3.99
N ASP A 77 11.25 -0.80 4.24
CA ASP A 77 11.10 -0.11 5.51
C ASP A 77 9.66 0.36 5.73
N ALA A 78 8.97 0.81 4.69
CA ALA A 78 7.56 1.18 4.80
C ALA A 78 6.67 -0.03 5.13
N VAL A 79 6.95 -1.20 4.52
CA VAL A 79 6.27 -2.46 4.87
C VAL A 79 6.59 -2.87 6.31
N ALA A 80 7.83 -2.73 6.75
CA ALA A 80 8.23 -3.05 8.11
C ALA A 80 7.55 -2.12 9.14
N CYS A 81 7.47 -0.83 8.87
CA CYS A 81 6.71 0.12 9.68
C CYS A 81 5.23 -0.29 9.79
N TYR A 82 4.60 -0.67 8.69
CA TYR A 82 3.23 -1.18 8.74
C TYR A 82 3.10 -2.40 9.67
N VAL A 83 4.02 -3.35 9.60
CA VAL A 83 4.01 -4.56 10.45
C VAL A 83 4.15 -4.20 11.94
N MET A 84 4.98 -3.20 12.25
CA MET A 84 5.14 -2.70 13.62
C MET A 84 3.87 -2.03 14.13
N GLU A 85 3.26 -1.13 13.34
CA GLU A 85 2.01 -0.46 13.68
C GLU A 85 0.84 -1.45 13.83
N GLU A 86 0.79 -2.51 12.99
CA GLU A 86 -0.19 -3.59 13.13
C GLU A 86 -0.01 -4.34 14.46
N ALA A 87 1.23 -4.61 14.88
CA ALA A 87 1.53 -5.25 16.16
C ALA A 87 1.10 -4.38 17.35
N GLU A 88 1.36 -3.08 17.31
CA GLU A 88 0.91 -2.12 18.34
C GLU A 88 -0.62 -2.04 18.43
N TYR A 89 -1.32 -1.99 17.29
CA TYR A 89 -2.78 -2.02 17.29
C TYR A 89 -3.34 -3.32 17.91
N LEU A 90 -2.74 -4.46 17.61
CA LEU A 90 -3.14 -5.74 18.17
C LEU A 90 -2.88 -5.80 19.69
N SER A 91 -1.74 -5.28 20.14
CA SER A 91 -1.40 -5.16 21.55
C SER A 91 -2.42 -4.29 22.29
N ALA A 92 -2.64 -3.07 21.84
CA ALA A 92 -3.62 -2.15 22.44
C ALA A 92 -5.06 -2.73 22.45
N THR A 93 -5.41 -3.51 21.43
CA THR A 93 -6.71 -4.19 21.38
C THR A 93 -6.80 -5.31 22.43
N ASN A 94 -5.72 -6.06 22.63
CA ASN A 94 -5.66 -7.14 23.61
C ASN A 94 -5.67 -6.58 25.05
N ASP A 95 -4.97 -5.48 25.29
CA ASP A 95 -4.96 -4.80 26.59
C ASP A 95 -6.35 -4.29 26.97
N LEU A 96 -7.06 -3.69 26.02
CA LEU A 96 -8.45 -3.28 26.22
C LEU A 96 -9.37 -4.47 26.55
N LYS A 97 -9.21 -5.58 25.83
CA LYS A 97 -9.97 -6.82 26.08
C LYS A 97 -9.64 -7.40 27.46
N ALA A 98 -8.36 -7.43 27.82
CA ALA A 98 -7.90 -7.92 29.11
C ALA A 98 -8.44 -7.07 30.26
N TYR A 99 -8.37 -5.73 30.15
CA TYR A 99 -8.94 -4.83 31.13
C TYR A 99 -10.45 -5.05 31.34
N ARG A 100 -11.22 -5.15 30.25
CA ARG A 100 -12.66 -5.43 30.33
C ARG A 100 -12.96 -6.77 30.98
N ARG A 101 -12.19 -7.81 30.70
CA ARG A 101 -12.38 -9.15 31.27
C ARG A 101 -12.06 -9.17 32.74
N ASN A 102 -10.97 -8.55 33.16
CA ASN A 102 -10.48 -8.62 34.54
C ASN A 102 -11.25 -7.67 35.49
N LYS A 103 -11.94 -6.66 34.98
CA LYS A 103 -12.65 -5.63 35.76
C LYS A 103 -14.14 -5.58 35.46
N ARG A 104 -14.77 -6.73 35.17
CA ARG A 104 -16.19 -6.79 34.79
C ARG A 104 -17.14 -6.09 35.79
N ALA A 105 -16.85 -6.22 37.10
CA ALA A 105 -17.69 -5.65 38.16
C ALA A 105 -17.30 -4.23 38.58
N ASP A 106 -16.10 -3.78 38.21
CA ASP A 106 -15.54 -2.51 38.68
C ASP A 106 -14.69 -1.85 37.59
N ILE A 107 -15.34 -1.51 36.47
CA ILE A 107 -14.70 -0.83 35.36
C ILE A 107 -14.64 0.67 35.65
N ASN A 108 -13.44 1.22 35.83
CA ASN A 108 -13.25 2.65 35.92
C ASN A 108 -13.40 3.29 34.51
N PRO A 109 -14.40 4.20 34.31
CA PRO A 109 -14.66 4.80 32.99
C PRO A 109 -13.46 5.58 32.44
N ASN A 110 -12.69 6.26 33.31
CA ASN A 110 -11.53 7.04 32.87
C ASN A 110 -10.38 6.15 32.36
N VAL A 111 -10.16 5.01 33.01
CA VAL A 111 -9.16 4.03 32.58
C VAL A 111 -9.59 3.36 31.27
N LEU A 112 -10.86 2.99 31.17
CA LEU A 112 -11.44 2.43 29.95
C LEU A 112 -11.28 3.39 28.77
N ALA A 113 -11.58 4.68 28.98
CA ALA A 113 -11.42 5.71 27.96
C ALA A 113 -9.97 5.84 27.47
N LYS A 114 -8.98 5.72 28.37
CA LYS A 114 -7.54 5.74 28.01
C LYS A 114 -7.18 4.55 27.11
N TYR A 115 -7.60 3.34 27.45
CA TYR A 115 -7.37 2.17 26.60
C TYR A 115 -8.06 2.29 25.23
N GLN A 116 -9.27 2.84 25.19
CA GLN A 116 -9.98 3.10 23.93
C GLN A 116 -9.26 4.16 23.08
N ALA A 117 -8.76 5.23 23.70
CA ALA A 117 -8.00 6.26 23.02
C ALA A 117 -6.70 5.70 22.42
N LEU A 118 -5.96 4.89 23.19
CA LEU A 118 -4.74 4.23 22.73
C LEU A 118 -5.02 3.33 21.52
N LYS A 119 -6.02 2.44 21.62
CA LYS A 119 -6.42 1.58 20.52
C LYS A 119 -6.83 2.39 19.27
N ASN A 120 -7.58 3.47 19.43
CA ASN A 120 -8.02 4.30 18.32
C ASN A 120 -6.84 5.07 17.66
N SER A 121 -5.86 5.51 18.46
CA SER A 121 -4.63 6.09 17.94
C SER A 121 -3.84 5.08 17.12
N ALA A 122 -3.59 3.89 17.67
CA ALA A 122 -2.90 2.82 16.96
C ALA A 122 -3.65 2.39 15.67
N PHE A 123 -4.99 2.39 15.67
CA PHE A 123 -5.79 2.13 14.48
C PHE A 123 -5.56 3.18 13.37
N LYS A 124 -5.42 4.45 13.73
CA LYS A 124 -5.10 5.50 12.76
C LYS A 124 -3.73 5.28 12.14
N CYS A 125 -2.71 5.01 12.96
CA CYS A 125 -1.34 4.77 12.49
C CYS A 125 -1.28 3.57 11.53
N VAL A 126 -1.86 2.43 11.89
CA VAL A 126 -1.88 1.25 11.01
C VAL A 126 -2.64 1.51 9.71
N THR A 127 -3.73 2.30 9.76
CA THR A 127 -4.51 2.64 8.56
C THR A 127 -3.72 3.56 7.62
N GLU A 128 -3.00 4.52 8.16
CA GLU A 128 -2.14 5.43 7.40
C GLU A 128 -0.96 4.67 6.77
N ALA A 129 -0.30 3.81 7.54
CA ALA A 129 0.75 2.94 7.03
C ALA A 129 0.24 2.00 5.92
N ALA A 130 -0.93 1.38 6.09
CA ALA A 130 -1.57 0.55 5.08
C ALA A 130 -1.85 1.30 3.77
N ARG A 131 -2.30 2.56 3.87
CA ARG A 131 -2.51 3.42 2.69
C ARG A 131 -1.21 3.76 1.98
N ALA A 132 -0.16 4.04 2.74
CA ALA A 132 1.15 4.39 2.20
C ALA A 132 1.74 3.27 1.33
N ILE A 133 1.59 2.01 1.74
CA ILE A 133 2.12 0.85 1.02
C ILE A 133 1.13 0.20 0.03
N GLY A 134 -0.03 0.81 -0.22
CA GLY A 134 -0.97 0.30 -1.22
C GLY A 134 -1.83 -0.89 -0.77
N LEU A 135 -1.98 -1.15 0.53
CA LEU A 135 -2.81 -2.26 1.04
C LEU A 135 -4.31 -1.96 1.05
N THR A 136 -4.72 -0.69 0.97
CA THR A 136 -6.14 -0.33 0.96
C THR A 136 -6.71 -0.34 -0.47
N VAL A 137 -8.01 -0.59 -0.60
CA VAL A 137 -8.69 -0.56 -1.91
C VAL A 137 -8.49 0.78 -2.60
N ASP A 138 -8.68 1.89 -1.86
CA ASP A 138 -8.50 3.25 -2.41
C ASP A 138 -7.09 3.51 -2.92
N SER A 139 -6.07 3.01 -2.21
CA SER A 139 -4.68 3.16 -2.66
C SER A 139 -4.41 2.30 -3.90
N ARG A 140 -4.96 1.08 -3.98
CA ARG A 140 -4.84 0.22 -5.16
C ARG A 140 -5.57 0.78 -6.37
N LEU A 141 -6.78 1.32 -6.21
CA LEU A 141 -7.52 1.96 -7.28
C LEU A 141 -6.79 3.17 -7.89
N LYS A 142 -5.88 3.81 -7.15
CA LYS A 142 -5.01 4.86 -7.72
C LYS A 142 -3.98 4.29 -8.70
N PHE A 143 -3.63 3.03 -8.56
CA PHE A 143 -2.76 2.28 -9.46
C PHE A 143 -3.56 1.46 -10.46
N ASP A 144 -4.89 1.30 -10.22
CA ASP A 144 -5.76 0.58 -11.13
C ASP A 144 -5.83 1.30 -12.46
N LEU A 145 -5.73 0.49 -13.48
CA LEU A 145 -5.73 0.93 -14.85
C LEU A 145 -7.19 1.19 -15.19
N LYS A 146 -7.54 2.44 -15.40
CA LYS A 146 -8.80 2.71 -16.07
C LYS A 146 -8.74 1.95 -17.40
N GLU A 147 -9.65 1.01 -17.58
CA GLU A 147 -9.93 0.49 -18.90
C GLU A 147 -10.03 1.67 -19.87
N PRO A 148 -9.41 1.59 -21.05
CA PRO A 148 -9.60 2.63 -22.05
C PRO A 148 -11.12 2.74 -22.25
N GLU A 149 -11.68 3.91 -21.91
CA GLU A 149 -13.02 4.25 -22.40
C GLU A 149 -12.91 4.05 -23.91
N GLU A 150 -13.64 3.09 -24.46
CA GLU A 150 -13.81 2.96 -25.89
C GLU A 150 -14.25 4.35 -26.36
N GLU A 151 -13.34 5.09 -26.98
CA GLU A 151 -13.74 6.27 -27.73
C GLU A 151 -14.70 5.74 -28.78
N ALA A 152 -15.99 6.00 -28.58
CA ALA A 152 -16.98 5.78 -29.62
C ALA A 152 -16.42 6.52 -30.84
N ASP A 153 -16.15 5.77 -31.90
CA ASP A 153 -15.62 6.27 -33.15
C ASP A 153 -16.70 7.19 -33.75
N GLU A 154 -16.64 8.50 -33.38
CA GLU A 154 -17.56 9.52 -33.88
C GLU A 154 -17.48 9.69 -35.41
N PHE A 155 -16.58 8.97 -36.07
CA PHE A 155 -16.40 9.00 -37.54
C PHE A 155 -16.95 7.77 -38.26
N ALA A 156 -17.59 6.82 -37.57
CA ALA A 156 -18.15 5.63 -38.24
C ALA A 156 -19.40 5.95 -39.08
N ASP A 157 -19.98 7.13 -38.96
CA ASP A 157 -21.25 7.50 -39.63
C ASP A 157 -21.10 8.53 -40.80
N MET A 158 -19.89 8.74 -41.31
CA MET A 158 -19.67 9.65 -42.46
C MET A 158 -19.18 8.95 -43.72
N GLY A 159 -19.64 7.74 -43.98
CA GLY A 159 -19.26 6.98 -45.15
C GLY A 159 -20.42 6.35 -45.90
N ASP A 160 -21.44 7.12 -46.28
CA ASP A 160 -22.36 6.77 -47.40
C ASP A 160 -23.12 8.02 -47.84
N LEU A 161 -22.49 8.80 -48.73
CA LEU A 161 -23.17 9.72 -49.68
C LEU A 161 -22.49 9.65 -51.05
#